data_18f790789cf9b8833e0fb2732475e34e
#
_entry.id   18f790789cf9b8833e0fb2732475e34e
#
_cell.length_a   1.000
_cell.length_b   1.000
_cell.length_c   1.000
_cell.angle_alpha   90.00
_cell.angle_beta   90.00
_cell.angle_gamma   90.00
#
_symmetry.space_group_name_H-M   'P 1'
#
loop_
_entity.id
_entity.type
_entity.pdbx_description
1 polymer ?
#
loop_
_entity_poly.entity_id
_entity_poly.type
_entity_poly.pdbx_seq_one_letter_code
_entity_poly.pdbx_strand_id
1 'polypeptide(L)'
;MTKLLLITGASAGIGLSTASRFLSDGYTVVNLSRRPCPLQGVQHLRCDLAQQDFLEKIRPALELLLSQADRVSIIHNASRLSNDTATNTPSDKFRDVLEINIVAPNTLNRFVIPYMNHGSSVLFVGSTLSEKAVPGSYTYVTSKHGMIGMMRAVCQDLAGTGIHTACVCPGFTDTEMLREHVPADAIEAVSGMSAFGRLVEPTEIAETLFWAASNPVINGSVMHANLGQIET
;
A
#
# COMPACT_ATOMS: atom_id res chain seq x y z
N MET A 1 -1.40 -7.50 24.67
CA MET A 1 -1.01 -7.94 23.31
C MET A 1 -0.56 -6.71 22.54
N THR A 2 0.72 -6.64 22.20
CA THR A 2 1.34 -5.52 21.51
C THR A 2 1.05 -5.63 20.01
N LYS A 3 0.33 -4.65 19.47
CA LYS A 3 -0.01 -4.59 18.05
C LYS A 3 0.92 -3.60 17.34
N LEU A 4 1.53 -4.02 16.24
CA LEU A 4 2.45 -3.20 15.43
C LEU A 4 1.89 -3.03 14.02
N LEU A 5 1.79 -1.79 13.56
CA LEU A 5 1.60 -1.46 12.15
C LEU A 5 2.93 -0.98 11.55
N LEU A 6 3.39 -1.65 10.52
CA LEU A 6 4.40 -1.16 9.60
C LEU A 6 3.70 -0.67 8.33
N ILE A 7 3.86 0.59 7.99
CA ILE A 7 3.23 1.14 6.78
C ILE A 7 4.24 1.92 5.95
N THR A 8 4.28 1.65 4.66
CA THR A 8 5.09 2.44 3.73
C THR A 8 4.31 3.66 3.25
N GLY A 9 4.94 4.85 3.29
CA GLY A 9 4.35 6.07 2.72
C GLY A 9 3.19 6.68 3.53
N ALA A 10 3.31 6.75 4.87
CA ALA A 10 2.28 7.35 5.73
C ALA A 10 2.45 8.86 5.95
N SER A 11 3.17 9.57 5.09
CA SER A 11 3.35 11.02 5.20
C SER A 11 2.18 11.84 4.65
N ALA A 12 1.31 11.26 3.85
CA ALA A 12 0.16 11.91 3.21
C ALA A 12 -0.90 10.88 2.74
N GLY A 13 -2.06 11.36 2.31
CA GLY A 13 -3.10 10.61 1.62
C GLY A 13 -3.58 9.36 2.37
N ILE A 14 -3.75 8.26 1.65
CA ILE A 14 -4.23 6.97 2.20
C ILE A 14 -3.34 6.50 3.35
N GLY A 15 -2.02 6.59 3.20
CA GLY A 15 -1.08 6.14 4.23
C GLY A 15 -1.21 6.93 5.54
N LEU A 16 -1.39 8.25 5.46
CA LEU A 16 -1.61 9.12 6.62
C LEU A 16 -2.92 8.77 7.34
N SER A 17 -4.02 8.64 6.59
CA SER A 17 -5.32 8.26 7.16
C SER A 17 -5.28 6.87 7.79
N THR A 18 -4.58 5.91 7.14
CA THR A 18 -4.39 4.57 7.68
C THR A 18 -3.57 4.60 8.98
N ALA A 19 -2.47 5.35 9.02
CA ALA A 19 -1.69 5.53 10.25
C ALA A 19 -2.53 6.09 11.39
N SER A 20 -3.36 7.10 11.12
CA SER A 20 -4.30 7.69 12.08
C SER A 20 -5.30 6.66 12.61
N ARG A 21 -5.90 5.88 11.71
CA ARG A 21 -6.90 4.87 12.08
C ARG A 21 -6.33 3.77 12.98
N PHE A 22 -5.15 3.25 12.65
CA PHE A 22 -4.51 2.22 13.48
C PHE A 22 -4.00 2.77 14.81
N LEU A 23 -3.47 4.00 14.82
CA LEU A 23 -3.03 4.66 16.04
C LEU A 23 -4.19 4.81 17.03
N SER A 24 -5.39 5.20 16.56
CA SER A 24 -6.59 5.33 17.39
C SER A 24 -7.08 4.00 17.98
N ASP A 25 -6.68 2.85 17.40
CA ASP A 25 -6.98 1.50 17.91
C ASP A 25 -5.86 0.91 18.77
N GLY A 26 -4.89 1.75 19.17
CA GLY A 26 -3.83 1.38 20.11
C GLY A 26 -2.68 0.58 19.48
N TYR A 27 -2.50 0.64 18.16
CA TYR A 27 -1.30 0.10 17.53
C TYR A 27 -0.09 1.00 17.77
N THR A 28 1.08 0.41 17.95
CA THR A 28 2.33 1.09 17.65
C THR A 28 2.43 1.24 16.14
N VAL A 29 2.52 2.47 15.65
CA VAL A 29 2.54 2.76 14.20
C VAL A 29 3.92 3.23 13.78
N VAL A 30 4.47 2.60 12.74
CA VAL A 30 5.78 2.92 12.17
C VAL A 30 5.64 3.27 10.69
N ASN A 31 6.01 4.49 10.35
CA ASN A 31 6.05 4.99 8.98
C ASN A 31 7.43 4.72 8.36
N LEU A 32 7.45 3.95 7.27
CA LEU A 32 8.62 3.67 6.46
C LEU A 32 8.56 4.54 5.20
N SER A 33 9.27 5.67 5.19
CA SER A 33 9.23 6.63 4.08
C SER A 33 10.33 7.67 4.14
N ARG A 34 10.44 8.48 3.09
CA ARG A 34 11.39 9.60 3.01
C ARG A 34 10.98 10.78 3.92
N ARG A 35 9.66 11.06 3.99
CA ARG A 35 9.09 12.18 4.77
C ARG A 35 8.46 11.65 6.06
N PRO A 36 8.58 12.36 7.20
CA PRO A 36 7.92 11.96 8.43
C PRO A 36 6.39 12.02 8.28
N CYS A 37 5.70 11.21 9.07
CA CYS A 37 4.26 11.34 9.28
C CYS A 37 4.00 12.55 10.18
N PRO A 38 3.04 13.44 9.86
CA PRO A 38 2.75 14.60 10.69
C PRO A 38 2.00 14.28 11.98
N LEU A 39 1.51 13.04 12.14
CA LEU A 39 0.78 12.62 13.34
C LEU A 39 1.72 12.38 14.50
N GLN A 40 1.37 12.95 15.65
CA GLN A 40 2.04 12.66 16.92
C GLN A 40 1.81 11.20 17.31
N GLY A 41 2.85 10.52 17.80
CA GLY A 41 2.78 9.11 18.21
C GLY A 41 3.14 8.11 17.11
N VAL A 42 3.28 8.55 15.85
CA VAL A 42 3.79 7.71 14.77
C VAL A 42 5.32 7.74 14.78
N GLN A 43 5.93 6.57 14.91
CA GLN A 43 7.38 6.42 14.79
C GLN A 43 7.80 6.53 13.32
N HIS A 44 8.92 7.17 13.05
CA HIS A 44 9.43 7.35 11.69
C HIS A 44 10.77 6.69 11.52
N LEU A 45 10.84 5.69 10.65
CA LEU A 45 12.08 5.12 10.15
C LEU A 45 12.33 5.66 8.74
N ARG A 46 13.22 6.66 8.65
CA ARG A 46 13.52 7.32 7.37
C ARG A 46 14.22 6.36 6.44
N CYS A 47 13.58 6.05 5.30
CA CYS A 47 14.14 5.23 4.23
C CYS A 47 13.64 5.70 2.87
N ASP A 48 14.44 5.48 1.84
CA ASP A 48 14.04 5.65 0.44
C ASP A 48 13.92 4.27 -0.21
N LEU A 49 12.69 3.85 -0.46
CA LEU A 49 12.36 2.54 -1.03
C LEU A 49 12.92 2.32 -2.45
N ALA A 50 13.41 3.38 -3.10
CA ALA A 50 14.11 3.30 -4.37
C ALA A 50 15.60 2.87 -4.21
N GLN A 51 16.15 2.89 -3.00
CA GLN A 51 17.51 2.50 -2.72
C GLN A 51 17.58 1.02 -2.38
N GLN A 52 18.49 0.28 -2.99
CA GLN A 52 18.63 -1.18 -2.75
C GLN A 52 19.03 -1.50 -1.31
N ASP A 53 19.72 -0.59 -0.63
CA ASP A 53 20.21 -0.72 0.74
C ASP A 53 19.27 -0.12 1.81
N PHE A 54 18.04 0.27 1.45
CA PHE A 54 17.14 0.97 2.36
C PHE A 54 16.87 0.18 3.64
N LEU A 55 16.77 -1.15 3.54
CA LEU A 55 16.49 -2.01 4.67
C LEU A 55 17.65 -2.03 5.68
N GLU A 56 18.89 -2.04 5.19
CA GLU A 56 20.08 -2.09 6.07
C GLU A 56 20.13 -0.88 7.02
N LYS A 57 19.68 0.29 6.54
CA LYS A 57 19.66 1.54 7.31
C LYS A 57 18.66 1.53 8.46
N ILE A 58 17.56 0.80 8.32
CA ILE A 58 16.48 0.77 9.31
C ILE A 58 16.41 -0.56 10.07
N ARG A 59 17.18 -1.57 9.65
CA ARG A 59 17.14 -2.94 10.19
C ARG A 59 17.22 -3.01 11.71
N PRO A 60 18.20 -2.39 12.41
CA PRO A 60 18.30 -2.56 13.87
C PRO A 60 17.07 -2.07 14.63
N ALA A 61 16.51 -0.90 14.21
CA ALA A 61 15.32 -0.35 14.83
C ALA A 61 14.08 -1.21 14.51
N LEU A 62 13.99 -1.73 13.28
CA LEU A 62 12.87 -2.56 12.85
C LEU A 62 12.87 -3.92 13.55
N GLU A 63 14.04 -4.56 13.71
CA GLU A 63 14.21 -5.81 14.47
C GLU A 63 13.75 -5.66 15.93
N LEU A 64 14.14 -4.57 16.59
CA LEU A 64 13.72 -4.29 17.96
C LEU A 64 12.20 -4.18 18.08
N LEU A 65 11.55 -3.47 17.16
CA LEU A 65 10.09 -3.30 17.15
C LEU A 65 9.36 -4.63 16.87
N LEU A 66 9.84 -5.39 15.90
CA LEU A 66 9.27 -6.67 15.51
C LEU A 66 9.39 -7.72 16.62
N SER A 67 10.53 -7.76 17.33
CA SER A 67 10.75 -8.71 18.44
C SER A 67 9.84 -8.46 19.64
N GLN A 68 9.26 -7.28 19.77
CA GLN A 68 8.37 -6.89 20.88
C GLN A 68 6.88 -6.98 20.51
N ALA A 69 6.56 -7.29 19.25
CA ALA A 69 5.20 -7.32 18.76
C ALA A 69 4.58 -8.73 18.85
N ASP A 70 3.42 -8.82 19.47
CA ASP A 70 2.61 -10.05 19.46
C ASP A 70 1.89 -10.24 18.12
N ARG A 71 1.49 -9.12 17.49
CA ARG A 71 0.79 -9.11 16.20
C ARG A 71 1.34 -7.99 15.33
N VAL A 72 1.65 -8.32 14.08
CA VAL A 72 2.17 -7.37 13.08
C VAL A 72 1.21 -7.26 11.92
N SER A 73 0.87 -6.03 11.54
CA SER A 73 0.27 -5.73 10.24
C SER A 73 1.29 -4.96 9.41
N ILE A 74 1.64 -5.45 8.22
CA ILE A 74 2.43 -4.68 7.27
C ILE A 74 1.54 -4.24 6.10
N ILE A 75 1.58 -2.94 5.76
CA ILE A 75 0.79 -2.36 4.67
C ILE A 75 1.72 -1.72 3.65
N HIS A 76 1.78 -2.33 2.47
CA HIS A 76 2.50 -1.81 1.30
C HIS A 76 1.64 -0.75 0.60
N ASN A 77 1.77 0.51 1.05
CA ASN A 77 0.99 1.64 0.52
C ASN A 77 1.80 2.56 -0.39
N ALA A 78 3.10 2.73 -0.13
CA ALA A 78 3.95 3.58 -0.97
C ALA A 78 3.95 3.08 -2.42
N SER A 79 3.80 4.02 -3.35
CA SER A 79 3.78 3.71 -4.78
C SER A 79 4.32 4.89 -5.59
N ARG A 80 4.82 4.59 -6.77
CA ARG A 80 5.16 5.59 -7.80
C ARG A 80 4.25 5.38 -8.99
N LEU A 81 3.60 6.45 -9.42
CA LEU A 81 2.85 6.55 -10.67
C LEU A 81 3.71 7.30 -11.69
N SER A 82 3.70 6.87 -12.94
CA SER A 82 4.35 7.54 -14.07
C SER A 82 3.37 7.63 -15.23
N ASN A 83 3.40 8.74 -15.94
CA ASN A 83 2.68 8.93 -17.20
C ASN A 83 3.59 8.45 -18.33
N ASP A 84 3.38 7.23 -18.81
CA ASP A 84 4.26 6.55 -19.76
C ASP A 84 3.51 5.54 -20.64
N THR A 85 4.15 5.14 -21.74
CA THR A 85 3.57 4.18 -22.69
C THR A 85 4.60 3.09 -23.03
N ALA A 86 4.13 1.98 -23.61
CA ALA A 86 4.97 0.87 -24.02
C ALA A 86 6.08 1.28 -25.03
N THR A 87 5.89 2.36 -25.77
CA THR A 87 6.82 2.82 -26.81
C THR A 87 7.78 3.92 -26.36
N ASN A 88 7.51 4.59 -25.23
CA ASN A 88 8.31 5.73 -24.78
C ASN A 88 8.94 5.57 -23.40
N THR A 89 8.73 4.44 -22.71
CA THR A 89 9.27 4.21 -21.38
C THR A 89 10.71 3.69 -21.43
N PRO A 90 11.72 4.49 -21.01
CA PRO A 90 13.08 3.97 -20.89
C PRO A 90 13.18 2.87 -19.84
N SER A 91 14.08 1.90 -20.06
CA SER A 91 14.21 0.74 -19.17
C SER A 91 14.63 1.08 -17.74
N ASP A 92 15.39 2.16 -17.53
CA ASP A 92 15.73 2.65 -16.20
C ASP A 92 14.49 3.20 -15.47
N LYS A 93 13.64 3.97 -16.14
CA LYS A 93 12.39 4.48 -15.58
C LYS A 93 11.41 3.36 -15.24
N PHE A 94 11.35 2.34 -16.11
CA PHE A 94 10.57 1.12 -15.83
C PHE A 94 11.05 0.44 -14.54
N ARG A 95 12.38 0.25 -14.39
CA ARG A 95 12.98 -0.32 -13.17
C ARG A 95 12.70 0.51 -11.92
N ASP A 96 12.78 1.85 -12.01
CA ASP A 96 12.51 2.77 -10.90
C ASP A 96 11.10 2.58 -10.30
N VAL A 97 10.09 2.39 -11.15
CA VAL A 97 8.71 2.14 -10.69
C VAL A 97 8.59 0.75 -10.07
N LEU A 98 9.15 -0.27 -10.71
CA LEU A 98 9.13 -1.63 -10.17
C LEU A 98 9.91 -1.75 -8.86
N GLU A 99 11.00 -1.00 -8.71
CA GLU A 99 11.78 -0.98 -7.45
C GLU A 99 10.90 -0.59 -6.27
N ILE A 100 10.16 0.51 -6.39
CA ILE A 100 9.30 0.99 -5.31
C ILE A 100 8.04 0.13 -5.14
N ASN A 101 7.38 -0.24 -6.26
CA ASN A 101 6.05 -0.84 -6.21
C ASN A 101 6.08 -2.35 -5.99
N ILE A 102 7.20 -3.02 -6.31
CA ILE A 102 7.32 -4.50 -6.29
C ILE A 102 8.54 -4.96 -5.47
N VAL A 103 9.74 -4.46 -5.79
CA VAL A 103 10.98 -4.98 -5.17
C VAL A 103 11.06 -4.60 -3.69
N ALA A 104 10.72 -3.36 -3.34
CA ALA A 104 10.70 -2.93 -1.94
C ALA A 104 9.67 -3.68 -1.09
N PRO A 105 8.40 -3.92 -1.52
CA PRO A 105 7.49 -4.85 -0.87
C PRO A 105 8.07 -6.26 -0.67
N ASN A 106 8.69 -6.84 -1.68
CA ASN A 106 9.36 -8.13 -1.56
C ASN A 106 10.47 -8.12 -0.50
N THR A 107 11.32 -7.09 -0.50
CA THR A 107 12.41 -6.92 0.46
C THR A 107 11.87 -6.85 1.90
N LEU A 108 10.79 -6.08 2.11
CA LEU A 108 10.13 -5.97 3.41
C LEU A 108 9.44 -7.27 3.81
N ASN A 109 8.73 -7.95 2.91
CA ASN A 109 8.09 -9.24 3.19
C ASN A 109 9.11 -10.28 3.66
N ARG A 110 10.20 -10.44 2.92
CA ARG A 110 11.28 -11.39 3.26
C ARG A 110 11.87 -11.13 4.65
N PHE A 111 11.92 -9.87 5.07
CA PHE A 111 12.46 -9.49 6.37
C PHE A 111 11.43 -9.59 7.49
N VAL A 112 10.19 -9.11 7.27
CA VAL A 112 9.17 -8.96 8.32
C VAL A 112 8.43 -10.26 8.61
N ILE A 113 8.08 -11.04 7.58
CA ILE A 113 7.26 -12.25 7.72
C ILE A 113 7.83 -13.24 8.76
N PRO A 114 9.16 -13.49 8.86
CA PRO A 114 9.71 -14.39 9.89
C PRO A 114 9.42 -13.96 11.34
N TYR A 115 9.06 -12.72 11.60
CA TYR A 115 8.68 -12.21 12.93
C TYR A 115 7.17 -12.21 13.17
N MET A 116 6.37 -12.55 12.17
CA MET A 116 4.91 -12.48 12.26
C MET A 116 4.34 -13.72 12.96
N ASN A 117 3.39 -13.49 13.86
CA ASN A 117 2.66 -14.52 14.55
C ASN A 117 1.24 -14.68 14.01
N HIS A 118 0.54 -15.74 14.44
CA HIS A 118 -0.86 -15.97 14.15
C HIS A 118 -1.71 -14.70 14.40
N GLY A 119 -2.58 -14.37 13.46
CA GLY A 119 -3.42 -13.17 13.48
C GLY A 119 -2.74 -11.93 12.86
N SER A 120 -1.48 -12.02 12.42
CA SER A 120 -0.81 -10.97 11.64
C SER A 120 -1.34 -10.88 10.21
N SER A 121 -1.03 -9.76 9.52
CA SER A 121 -1.51 -9.52 8.16
C SER A 121 -0.49 -8.84 7.26
N VAL A 122 -0.46 -9.23 5.98
CA VAL A 122 0.32 -8.58 4.90
C VAL A 122 -0.65 -7.99 3.92
N LEU A 123 -0.80 -6.66 3.90
CA LEU A 123 -1.76 -5.98 3.05
C LEU A 123 -1.07 -5.13 1.97
N PHE A 124 -1.70 -5.08 0.83
CA PHE A 124 -1.25 -4.31 -0.32
C PHE A 124 -2.29 -3.27 -0.71
N VAL A 125 -1.83 -2.05 -1.00
CA VAL A 125 -2.66 -1.01 -1.60
C VAL A 125 -2.47 -1.09 -3.12
N GLY A 126 -3.42 -1.77 -3.76
CA GLY A 126 -3.50 -1.89 -5.21
C GLY A 126 -4.02 -0.63 -5.89
N SER A 127 -4.84 -0.85 -6.88
CA SER A 127 -5.55 0.17 -7.66
C SER A 127 -6.66 -0.53 -8.45
N THR A 128 -7.63 0.19 -8.97
CA THR A 128 -8.49 -0.32 -10.05
C THR A 128 -7.65 -0.77 -11.25
N LEU A 129 -6.47 -0.15 -11.45
CA LEU A 129 -5.49 -0.53 -12.46
C LEU A 129 -4.65 -1.78 -12.11
N SER A 130 -5.03 -2.52 -11.08
CA SER A 130 -4.46 -3.84 -10.79
C SER A 130 -5.09 -4.97 -11.61
N GLU A 131 -6.25 -4.72 -12.23
CA GLU A 131 -7.01 -5.72 -13.01
C GLU A 131 -7.48 -5.18 -14.36
N LYS A 132 -7.30 -3.88 -14.63
CA LYS A 132 -7.59 -3.22 -15.91
C LYS A 132 -6.47 -2.27 -16.30
N ALA A 133 -6.53 -1.72 -17.50
CA ALA A 133 -5.52 -0.81 -18.02
C ALA A 133 -6.16 0.45 -18.62
N VAL A 134 -5.41 1.55 -18.57
CA VAL A 134 -5.73 2.79 -19.26
C VAL A 134 -4.50 3.28 -20.04
N PRO A 135 -4.67 4.01 -21.13
CA PRO A 135 -3.56 4.62 -21.85
C PRO A 135 -2.72 5.53 -20.93
N GLY A 136 -1.42 5.62 -21.20
CA GLY A 136 -0.53 6.54 -20.47
C GLY A 136 -0.09 6.06 -19.08
N SER A 137 -0.32 4.80 -18.72
CA SER A 137 0.02 4.26 -17.37
C SER A 137 0.72 2.91 -17.45
N TYR A 138 1.54 2.69 -18.47
CA TYR A 138 2.12 1.38 -18.79
C TYR A 138 2.88 0.74 -17.63
N THR A 139 3.83 1.48 -17.04
CA THR A 139 4.65 0.95 -15.94
C THR A 139 3.84 0.74 -14.68
N TYR A 140 2.95 1.69 -14.38
CA TYR A 140 2.10 1.60 -13.19
C TYR A 140 1.14 0.42 -13.26
N VAL A 141 0.42 0.25 -14.38
CA VAL A 141 -0.46 -0.89 -14.63
C VAL A 141 0.31 -2.19 -14.47
N THR A 142 1.49 -2.31 -15.10
CA THR A 142 2.35 -3.49 -14.98
C THR A 142 2.68 -3.80 -13.51
N SER A 143 3.08 -2.79 -12.74
CA SER A 143 3.41 -2.96 -11.33
C SER A 143 2.21 -3.35 -10.48
N LYS A 144 1.04 -2.77 -10.73
CA LYS A 144 -0.18 -3.05 -9.95
C LYS A 144 -0.77 -4.43 -10.25
N HIS A 145 -0.67 -4.92 -11.49
CA HIS A 145 -0.99 -6.32 -11.82
C HIS A 145 0.00 -7.28 -11.14
N GLY A 146 1.30 -6.97 -11.17
CA GLY A 146 2.34 -7.75 -10.48
C GLY A 146 2.11 -7.84 -8.97
N MET A 147 1.60 -6.77 -8.35
CA MET A 147 1.28 -6.73 -6.93
C MET A 147 0.17 -7.73 -6.54
N ILE A 148 -0.86 -7.91 -7.37
CA ILE A 148 -1.88 -8.94 -7.14
C ILE A 148 -1.26 -10.34 -7.22
N GLY A 149 -0.38 -10.59 -8.20
CA GLY A 149 0.35 -11.84 -8.30
C GLY A 149 1.19 -12.12 -7.05
N MET A 150 1.92 -11.12 -6.57
CA MET A 150 2.70 -11.20 -5.32
C MET A 150 1.80 -11.51 -4.11
N MET A 151 0.69 -10.79 -3.93
CA MET A 151 -0.26 -11.03 -2.86
C MET A 151 -0.79 -12.47 -2.87
N ARG A 152 -1.19 -12.98 -4.04
CA ARG A 152 -1.68 -14.35 -4.19
C ARG A 152 -0.61 -15.40 -3.87
N ALA A 153 0.64 -15.17 -4.29
CA ALA A 153 1.76 -16.05 -3.96
C ALA A 153 2.02 -16.07 -2.44
N VAL A 154 2.10 -14.89 -1.79
CA VAL A 154 2.23 -14.77 -0.33
C VAL A 154 1.10 -15.50 0.39
N CYS A 155 -0.15 -15.43 -0.12
CA CYS A 155 -1.27 -16.16 0.46
C CYS A 155 -1.02 -17.69 0.50
N GLN A 156 -0.47 -18.25 -0.58
CA GLN A 156 -0.17 -19.69 -0.64
C GLN A 156 1.03 -20.07 0.23
N ASP A 157 2.08 -19.25 0.20
CA ASP A 157 3.30 -19.51 0.99
C ASP A 157 3.05 -19.46 2.50
N LEU A 158 2.05 -18.70 2.95
CA LEU A 158 1.68 -18.55 4.36
C LEU A 158 0.56 -19.51 4.80
N ALA A 159 0.19 -20.49 3.98
CA ALA A 159 -0.84 -21.47 4.34
C ALA A 159 -0.51 -22.19 5.67
N GLY A 160 -1.48 -22.27 6.56
CA GLY A 160 -1.33 -22.92 7.87
C GLY A 160 -0.66 -22.08 8.97
N THR A 161 -0.12 -20.88 8.65
CA THR A 161 0.55 -20.03 9.65
C THR A 161 -0.42 -19.16 10.47
N GLY A 162 -1.65 -18.98 9.98
CA GLY A 162 -2.62 -18.04 10.55
C GLY A 162 -2.32 -16.57 10.25
N ILE A 163 -1.40 -16.29 9.32
CA ILE A 163 -1.14 -14.98 8.75
C ILE A 163 -1.97 -14.86 7.47
N HIS A 164 -2.68 -13.76 7.28
CA HIS A 164 -3.49 -13.56 6.09
C HIS A 164 -2.99 -12.38 5.25
N THR A 165 -3.38 -12.36 3.99
CA THR A 165 -3.00 -11.31 3.04
C THR A 165 -4.19 -10.92 2.16
N ALA A 166 -4.25 -9.65 1.77
CA ALA A 166 -5.21 -9.13 0.82
C ALA A 166 -4.67 -7.92 0.08
N CYS A 167 -5.29 -7.61 -1.05
CA CYS A 167 -5.03 -6.39 -1.81
C CYS A 167 -6.29 -5.53 -1.83
N VAL A 168 -6.22 -4.34 -1.23
CA VAL A 168 -7.28 -3.32 -1.35
C VAL A 168 -6.99 -2.47 -2.57
N CYS A 169 -7.95 -2.39 -3.50
CA CYS A 169 -7.85 -1.67 -4.76
C CYS A 169 -8.73 -0.42 -4.74
N PRO A 170 -8.16 0.75 -4.37
CA PRO A 170 -8.87 2.01 -4.38
C PRO A 170 -9.28 2.44 -5.80
N GLY A 171 -10.40 3.16 -5.89
CA GLY A 171 -10.73 4.01 -7.02
C GLY A 171 -9.99 5.35 -6.95
N PHE A 172 -10.49 6.33 -7.70
CA PHE A 172 -9.97 7.70 -7.64
C PHE A 172 -10.15 8.27 -6.23
N THR A 173 -9.05 8.37 -5.51
CA THR A 173 -9.01 8.80 -4.11
C THR A 173 -8.42 10.19 -4.01
N ASP A 174 -9.03 11.10 -3.23
CA ASP A 174 -8.57 12.47 -3.06
C ASP A 174 -7.24 12.53 -2.29
N THR A 175 -6.14 12.53 -3.02
CA THR A 175 -4.77 12.50 -2.52
C THR A 175 -3.88 13.47 -3.30
N GLU A 176 -2.72 13.82 -2.71
CA GLU A 176 -1.67 14.57 -3.42
C GLU A 176 -1.33 13.88 -4.76
N MET A 177 -1.16 12.56 -4.75
CA MET A 177 -0.83 11.79 -5.96
C MET A 177 -1.88 11.96 -7.07
N LEU A 178 -3.18 11.92 -6.74
CA LEU A 178 -4.22 12.15 -7.73
C LEU A 178 -4.12 13.56 -8.33
N ARG A 179 -3.97 14.56 -7.47
CA ARG A 179 -3.91 15.96 -7.87
C ARG A 179 -2.65 16.34 -8.65
N GLU A 180 -1.56 15.60 -8.49
CA GLU A 180 -0.33 15.74 -9.29
C GLU A 180 -0.48 15.17 -10.71
N HIS A 181 -1.37 14.17 -10.92
CA HIS A 181 -1.49 13.45 -12.19
C HIS A 181 -2.79 13.75 -12.96
N VAL A 182 -3.79 14.30 -12.28
CA VAL A 182 -5.08 14.69 -12.88
C VAL A 182 -5.20 16.21 -12.83
N PRO A 183 -5.33 16.89 -13.99
CA PRO A 183 -5.54 18.33 -14.04
C PRO A 183 -6.77 18.77 -13.25
N ALA A 184 -6.73 19.96 -12.65
CA ALA A 184 -7.80 20.45 -11.78
C ALA A 184 -9.17 20.53 -12.48
N ASP A 185 -9.19 20.86 -13.75
CA ASP A 185 -10.38 20.92 -14.60
C ASP A 185 -10.93 19.53 -14.97
N ALA A 186 -10.15 18.47 -14.82
CA ALA A 186 -10.58 17.09 -15.06
C ALA A 186 -11.10 16.38 -13.79
N ILE A 187 -10.93 16.97 -12.59
CA ILE A 187 -11.34 16.34 -11.32
C ILE A 187 -12.84 16.06 -11.28
N GLU A 188 -13.67 16.96 -11.80
CA GLU A 188 -15.13 16.77 -11.85
C GLU A 188 -15.49 15.56 -12.75
N ALA A 189 -14.88 15.46 -13.92
CA ALA A 189 -15.08 14.33 -14.82
C ALA A 189 -14.65 12.99 -14.18
N VAL A 190 -13.50 12.98 -13.52
CA VAL A 190 -12.99 11.81 -12.79
C VAL A 190 -13.91 11.43 -11.63
N SER A 191 -14.45 12.40 -10.89
CA SER A 191 -15.43 12.17 -9.82
C SER A 191 -16.72 11.53 -10.36
N GLY A 192 -17.18 11.96 -11.53
CA GLY A 192 -18.35 11.41 -12.22
C GLY A 192 -18.17 9.96 -12.70
N MET A 193 -16.95 9.43 -12.72
CA MET A 193 -16.69 8.03 -13.06
C MET A 193 -17.03 7.05 -11.91
N SER A 194 -17.40 7.51 -10.73
CA SER A 194 -17.92 6.67 -9.65
C SER A 194 -19.44 6.72 -9.61
N ALA A 195 -20.10 5.62 -9.20
CA ALA A 195 -21.55 5.56 -9.04
C ALA A 195 -22.09 6.56 -7.99
N PHE A 196 -21.21 7.11 -7.14
CA PHE A 196 -21.55 8.10 -6.11
C PHE A 196 -21.23 9.55 -6.55
N GLY A 197 -20.68 9.78 -7.76
CA GLY A 197 -20.37 11.10 -8.29
C GLY A 197 -19.32 11.89 -7.50
N ARG A 198 -18.44 11.19 -6.77
CA ARG A 198 -17.38 11.82 -5.95
C ARG A 198 -16.11 10.99 -5.94
N LEU A 199 -15.01 11.59 -5.51
CA LEU A 199 -13.80 10.88 -5.18
C LEU A 199 -14.00 10.04 -3.90
N VAL A 200 -13.19 8.99 -3.79
CA VAL A 200 -13.04 8.22 -2.54
C VAL A 200 -12.25 9.07 -1.53
N GLU A 201 -12.69 9.10 -0.28
CA GLU A 201 -11.92 9.75 0.77
C GLU A 201 -10.78 8.83 1.27
N PRO A 202 -9.58 9.36 1.55
CA PRO A 202 -8.49 8.57 2.12
C PRO A 202 -8.88 7.82 3.40
N THR A 203 -9.80 8.36 4.19
CA THR A 203 -10.33 7.75 5.40
C THR A 203 -11.18 6.50 5.12
N GLU A 204 -11.92 6.47 4.01
CA GLU A 204 -12.70 5.29 3.61
C GLU A 204 -11.78 4.10 3.26
N ILE A 205 -10.66 4.40 2.58
CA ILE A 205 -9.64 3.37 2.31
C ILE A 205 -8.94 2.93 3.60
N ALA A 206 -8.68 3.84 4.52
CA ALA A 206 -8.07 3.54 5.81
C ALA A 206 -8.96 2.60 6.64
N GLU A 207 -10.27 2.83 6.69
CA GLU A 207 -11.22 1.92 7.35
C GLU A 207 -11.27 0.54 6.68
N THR A 208 -11.25 0.51 5.35
CA THR A 208 -11.20 -0.75 4.59
C THR A 208 -9.92 -1.54 4.90
N LEU A 209 -8.75 -0.88 4.94
CA LEU A 209 -7.47 -1.50 5.30
C LEU A 209 -7.45 -1.98 6.75
N PHE A 210 -8.01 -1.20 7.68
CA PHE A 210 -8.13 -1.58 9.08
C PHE A 210 -9.02 -2.80 9.27
N TRP A 211 -10.18 -2.82 8.61
CA TRP A 211 -11.06 -3.98 8.61
C TRP A 211 -10.37 -5.20 8.00
N ALA A 212 -9.71 -5.04 6.85
CA ALA A 212 -8.97 -6.10 6.18
C ALA A 212 -7.85 -6.68 7.05
N ALA A 213 -7.12 -5.85 7.81
CA ALA A 213 -6.07 -6.30 8.73
C ALA A 213 -6.59 -7.18 9.87
N SER A 214 -7.88 -7.10 10.18
CA SER A 214 -8.50 -7.78 11.33
C SER A 214 -9.36 -8.99 10.93
N ASN A 215 -9.60 -9.20 9.63
CA ASN A 215 -10.56 -10.19 9.14
C ASN A 215 -9.94 -11.21 8.18
N PRO A 216 -9.41 -12.34 8.69
CA PRO A 216 -8.72 -13.34 7.87
C PRO A 216 -9.61 -14.06 6.85
N VAL A 217 -10.93 -13.90 6.91
CA VAL A 217 -11.86 -14.47 5.94
C VAL A 217 -11.58 -14.01 4.50
N ILE A 218 -10.91 -12.86 4.33
CA ILE A 218 -10.55 -12.30 3.03
C ILE A 218 -9.17 -12.75 2.52
N ASN A 219 -8.55 -13.75 3.14
CA ASN A 219 -7.22 -14.19 2.75
C ASN A 219 -7.11 -14.49 1.25
N GLY A 220 -6.15 -13.88 0.56
CA GLY A 220 -5.95 -14.00 -0.88
C GLY A 220 -6.92 -13.18 -1.75
N SER A 221 -7.78 -12.35 -1.16
CA SER A 221 -8.79 -11.58 -1.89
C SER A 221 -8.26 -10.27 -2.46
N VAL A 222 -8.85 -9.88 -3.58
CA VAL A 222 -8.78 -8.53 -4.15
C VAL A 222 -10.05 -7.80 -3.78
N MET A 223 -9.94 -6.68 -3.09
CA MET A 223 -11.05 -5.91 -2.55
C MET A 223 -11.16 -4.57 -3.28
N HIS A 224 -12.18 -4.37 -4.08
CA HIS A 224 -12.44 -3.10 -4.76
C HIS A 224 -13.08 -2.10 -3.79
N ALA A 225 -12.39 -1.00 -3.52
CA ALA A 225 -12.84 0.11 -2.69
C ALA A 225 -12.91 1.38 -3.56
N ASN A 226 -13.88 1.44 -4.48
CA ASN A 226 -13.88 2.38 -5.62
C ASN A 226 -15.23 3.09 -5.84
N LEU A 227 -16.15 3.03 -4.88
CA LEU A 227 -17.49 3.62 -4.97
C LEU A 227 -18.27 3.20 -6.21
N GLY A 228 -18.11 1.93 -6.64
CA GLY A 228 -18.74 1.43 -7.86
C GLY A 228 -18.25 2.19 -9.09
N GLN A 229 -16.94 2.20 -9.34
CA GLN A 229 -16.37 2.87 -10.51
C GLN A 229 -17.04 2.35 -11.79
N ILE A 230 -17.55 3.28 -12.59
CA ILE A 230 -18.24 2.97 -13.85
C ILE A 230 -17.19 2.46 -14.84
N GLU A 231 -17.44 1.28 -15.39
CA GLU A 231 -16.60 0.70 -16.41
C GLU A 231 -17.04 1.23 -17.79
N THR A 232 -16.10 1.73 -18.57
CA THR A 232 -16.31 2.24 -19.94
C THR A 232 -15.48 1.44 -20.94
#